data_26192883533f8a6962c0e7430218410a
#
_entry.id   26192883533f8a6962c0e7430218410a
#
_cell.length_a   1.000
_cell.length_b   1.000
_cell.length_c   1.000
_cell.angle_alpha   90.00
_cell.angle_beta   90.00
_cell.angle_gamma   90.00
#
_symmetry.space_group_name_H-M   'P 1'
#
loop_
_entity.id
_entity.type
_entity.pdbx_description
1 polymer ?
#
loop_
_entity_poly.entity_id
_entity_poly.type
_entity_poly.pdbx_seq_one_letter_code
_entity_poly.pdbx_strand_id
1 'polypeptide(L)'
;ALKDSIDVVWNLTFAGNIISANVRYEQIEEIAKVQGVKKVFVENRYEPMVVDKNETNDPNMATSSAQIGSSTAWAAGYTGAGSKIAVIDTGIDYEQQSFSAAGYEYSIAHIAGLKGMSVDEYKKEAGILTKADLTADVLSQLNAANGRISADKAYVNAKIPFAYNYIDKNYTIDHMHDTGSEHGSHVAGIAAANAYIQQADGTFASALDTVKVQGVAPDAQLVVMKVFGVAGGAYDSDYLAAIEDAIVLGCDAINLSLGSANPGNSRYAGADIYREILDSLTECDAVVSISAGNSGSWAEKTDSGALYADGVSMATAGSPGTYTNALTVASVDNSGFTGHYLTFGDRAVSYSDTASQSYANEPMTSISGEFPYVFLDGYGTAKDFAALGDALQGKIAICSRGSIAFAEKANAAVEAGAIATIIYNNTTGIINMDLTGYRYNAPAVSITQADAQAIRAQSTQVQDDAGQVLYYAGSVTVNEDIGSAQYGQAYDTMSSFSSWGVPGSLELK
;
A
#
# COMPACT_ATOMS: atom_id res chain seq x y z
N ALA A 1 21.65 41.26 -7.29
CA ALA A 1 21.72 40.34 -8.46
C ALA A 1 21.12 38.97 -8.17
N LEU A 2 21.37 38.34 -6.99
CA LEU A 2 20.78 37.02 -6.68
C LEU A 2 19.28 37.08 -6.32
N LYS A 3 18.84 38.16 -5.66
CA LYS A 3 17.47 38.28 -5.12
C LYS A 3 16.35 38.14 -6.16
N ASP A 4 16.57 38.58 -7.40
CA ASP A 4 15.57 38.57 -8.46
C ASP A 4 15.66 37.33 -9.37
N SER A 5 16.58 36.41 -9.08
CA SER A 5 16.85 35.21 -9.89
C SER A 5 16.69 33.89 -9.13
N ILE A 6 16.28 33.95 -7.86
CA ILE A 6 15.99 32.79 -7.02
C ILE A 6 14.48 32.70 -6.79
N ASP A 7 13.90 31.62 -7.23
CA ASP A 7 12.50 31.30 -7.01
C ASP A 7 12.40 30.38 -5.78
N VAL A 8 12.04 30.97 -4.63
CA VAL A 8 11.93 30.22 -3.36
C VAL A 8 10.67 29.36 -3.39
N VAL A 9 10.87 28.05 -3.25
CA VAL A 9 9.82 27.03 -3.18
C VAL A 9 9.32 26.89 -1.73
N TRP A 10 10.26 26.66 -0.80
CA TRP A 10 9.97 26.51 0.64
C TRP A 10 11.00 27.27 1.49
N ASN A 11 10.52 27.73 2.64
CA ASN A 11 11.38 28.31 3.70
C ASN A 11 11.02 27.63 5.02
N LEU A 12 11.72 26.54 5.32
CA LEU A 12 11.48 25.70 6.48
C LEU A 12 12.26 26.25 7.67
N THR A 13 11.60 26.44 8.80
CA THR A 13 12.18 27.12 9.96
C THR A 13 11.87 26.45 11.29
N PHE A 14 11.12 25.38 11.30
CA PHE A 14 10.68 24.70 12.52
C PHE A 14 11.58 23.50 12.87
N ALA A 15 11.62 22.47 12.06
CA ALA A 15 12.47 21.30 12.26
C ALA A 15 13.86 21.47 11.63
N GLY A 16 14.04 22.44 10.76
CA GLY A 16 15.29 22.76 10.11
C GLY A 16 15.38 24.25 9.73
N ASN A 17 16.54 24.71 9.29
CA ASN A 17 16.73 26.04 8.71
C ASN A 17 17.15 25.88 7.25
N ILE A 18 16.14 25.64 6.39
CA ILE A 18 16.30 25.22 5.00
C ILE A 18 15.51 26.14 4.09
N ILE A 19 16.14 26.57 2.99
CA ILE A 19 15.45 27.21 1.88
C ILE A 19 15.56 26.30 0.67
N SER A 20 14.42 25.82 0.17
CA SER A 20 14.32 25.17 -1.14
C SER A 20 14.02 26.23 -2.18
N ALA A 21 14.71 26.17 -3.31
CA ALA A 21 14.53 27.16 -4.38
C ALA A 21 14.91 26.60 -5.75
N ASN A 22 14.18 27.07 -6.78
CA ASN A 22 14.58 26.88 -8.16
C ASN A 22 15.64 27.91 -8.53
N VAL A 23 16.82 27.46 -8.93
CA VAL A 23 17.95 28.29 -9.31
C VAL A 23 18.62 27.76 -10.59
N ARG A 24 19.32 28.63 -11.31
CA ARG A 24 20.14 28.18 -12.42
C ARG A 24 21.39 27.49 -11.90
N TYR A 25 21.87 26.46 -12.59
CA TYR A 25 23.02 25.67 -12.17
C TYR A 25 24.26 26.50 -11.85
N GLU A 26 24.55 27.51 -12.69
CA GLU A 26 25.71 28.42 -12.49
C GLU A 26 25.61 29.26 -11.23
N GLN A 27 24.44 29.38 -10.59
CA GLN A 27 24.27 30.19 -9.37
C GLN A 27 24.59 29.39 -8.09
N ILE A 28 24.66 28.06 -8.16
CA ILE A 28 24.87 27.20 -7.00
C ILE A 28 26.14 27.57 -6.24
N GLU A 29 27.24 27.77 -6.96
CA GLU A 29 28.51 28.17 -6.34
C GLU A 29 28.50 29.60 -5.75
N GLU A 30 27.70 30.50 -6.33
CA GLU A 30 27.56 31.88 -5.80
C GLU A 30 26.72 31.85 -4.52
N ILE A 31 25.63 31.07 -4.50
CA ILE A 31 24.78 30.91 -3.33
C ILE A 31 25.56 30.28 -2.18
N ALA A 32 26.37 29.28 -2.46
CA ALA A 32 27.23 28.63 -1.44
C ALA A 32 28.22 29.57 -0.74
N LYS A 33 28.56 30.72 -1.36
CA LYS A 33 29.43 31.73 -0.81
C LYS A 33 28.70 32.81 -0.01
N VAL A 34 27.37 32.81 0.00
CA VAL A 34 26.59 33.81 0.75
C VAL A 34 26.79 33.59 2.25
N GLN A 35 27.06 34.69 2.97
CA GLN A 35 27.21 34.65 4.42
C GLN A 35 25.91 34.09 5.07
N GLY A 36 26.03 33.07 5.90
CA GLY A 36 24.92 32.40 6.57
C GLY A 36 24.45 31.11 5.87
N VAL A 37 24.90 30.86 4.66
CA VAL A 37 24.65 29.57 3.97
C VAL A 37 25.67 28.55 4.46
N LYS A 38 25.19 27.48 5.12
CA LYS A 38 26.06 26.40 5.65
C LYS A 38 26.42 25.41 4.54
N LYS A 39 25.46 25.09 3.67
CA LYS A 39 25.59 24.08 2.62
C LYS A 39 24.56 24.31 1.51
N VAL A 40 24.91 23.98 0.28
CA VAL A 40 24.00 23.93 -0.86
C VAL A 40 24.10 22.56 -1.50
N PHE A 41 22.97 21.94 -1.83
CA PHE A 41 22.90 20.66 -2.53
C PHE A 41 21.65 20.61 -3.39
N VAL A 42 21.64 19.73 -4.37
CA VAL A 42 20.47 19.44 -5.19
C VAL A 42 19.62 18.43 -4.44
N GLU A 43 18.32 18.72 -4.31
CA GLU A 43 17.40 17.80 -3.65
C GLU A 43 17.06 16.58 -4.54
N ASN A 44 16.65 15.49 -3.89
CA ASN A 44 16.23 14.29 -4.59
C ASN A 44 14.75 14.38 -4.96
N ARG A 45 14.36 13.61 -5.96
CA ARG A 45 12.97 13.33 -6.33
C ARG A 45 12.66 11.88 -6.04
N TYR A 46 11.53 11.63 -5.43
CA TYR A 46 11.03 10.32 -5.05
C TYR A 46 9.79 9.96 -5.85
N GLU A 47 9.58 8.67 -6.05
CA GLU A 47 8.33 8.13 -6.59
C GLU A 47 7.56 7.41 -5.46
N PRO A 48 6.22 7.26 -5.58
CA PRO A 48 5.45 6.46 -4.63
C PRO A 48 5.97 5.02 -4.61
N MET A 49 6.02 4.40 -3.43
CA MET A 49 6.48 3.01 -3.26
C MET A 49 5.33 2.03 -3.58
N VAL A 50 4.88 2.03 -4.82
CA VAL A 50 3.79 1.17 -5.30
C VAL A 50 4.33 -0.21 -5.65
N VAL A 51 3.74 -1.26 -5.07
CA VAL A 51 4.13 -2.65 -5.35
C VAL A 51 3.43 -3.18 -6.61
N ASP A 52 2.18 -2.82 -6.86
CA ASP A 52 1.45 -3.21 -8.08
C ASP A 52 0.16 -2.42 -8.30
N LYS A 53 -0.33 -2.45 -9.56
CA LYS A 53 -1.55 -1.76 -9.99
C LYS A 53 -2.80 -2.65 -9.99
N ASN A 54 -2.68 -3.88 -9.52
CA ASN A 54 -3.81 -4.81 -9.52
C ASN A 54 -4.67 -4.59 -8.28
N GLU A 55 -5.73 -3.83 -8.46
CA GLU A 55 -6.78 -3.66 -7.47
C GLU A 55 -7.58 -4.95 -7.36
N THR A 56 -7.51 -5.61 -6.22
CA THR A 56 -8.47 -6.64 -5.85
C THR A 56 -9.52 -6.03 -4.93
N ASN A 57 -10.78 -6.41 -5.07
CA ASN A 57 -11.83 -6.03 -4.12
C ASN A 57 -11.80 -6.87 -2.84
N ASP A 58 -10.74 -7.67 -2.64
CA ASP A 58 -10.62 -8.57 -1.51
C ASP A 58 -10.08 -7.84 -0.28
N PRO A 59 -10.75 -7.95 0.89
CA PRO A 59 -10.39 -7.22 2.11
C PRO A 59 -9.20 -7.86 2.85
N ASN A 60 -8.01 -7.78 2.29
CA ASN A 60 -6.80 -8.44 2.82
C ASN A 60 -6.38 -8.00 4.24
N MET A 61 -6.87 -6.83 4.72
CA MET A 61 -6.59 -6.33 6.07
C MET A 61 -7.22 -7.16 7.21
N ALA A 62 -8.24 -7.95 6.93
CA ALA A 62 -8.96 -8.69 7.97
C ALA A 62 -8.06 -9.70 8.71
N THR A 63 -7.10 -10.31 8.02
CA THR A 63 -6.11 -11.22 8.62
C THR A 63 -4.88 -10.49 9.15
N SER A 64 -4.43 -9.43 8.47
CA SER A 64 -3.30 -8.60 8.88
C SER A 64 -3.53 -7.95 10.25
N SER A 65 -4.74 -7.49 10.52
CA SER A 65 -5.12 -6.88 11.80
C SER A 65 -4.90 -7.81 12.99
N ALA A 66 -5.18 -9.10 12.82
CA ALA A 66 -4.92 -10.10 13.85
C ALA A 66 -3.40 -10.37 13.99
N GLN A 67 -2.67 -10.44 12.87
CA GLN A 67 -1.24 -10.72 12.85
C GLN A 67 -0.42 -9.64 13.57
N ILE A 68 -0.74 -8.36 13.36
CA ILE A 68 -0.06 -7.24 14.04
C ILE A 68 -0.64 -6.91 15.41
N GLY A 69 -1.68 -7.61 15.86
CA GLY A 69 -2.28 -7.45 17.19
C GLY A 69 -3.25 -6.28 17.32
N SER A 70 -3.65 -5.59 16.24
CA SER A 70 -4.59 -4.47 16.31
C SER A 70 -5.97 -4.88 16.82
N SER A 71 -6.44 -6.08 16.48
CA SER A 71 -7.69 -6.63 17.02
C SER A 71 -7.67 -6.78 18.56
N THR A 72 -6.51 -7.11 19.13
CA THR A 72 -6.32 -7.17 20.58
C THR A 72 -6.37 -5.77 21.20
N ALA A 73 -5.76 -4.78 20.54
CA ALA A 73 -5.81 -3.38 20.99
C ALA A 73 -7.25 -2.84 20.97
N TRP A 74 -8.02 -3.12 19.90
CA TRP A 74 -9.43 -2.72 19.82
C TRP A 74 -10.27 -3.35 20.93
N ALA A 75 -10.08 -4.66 21.21
CA ALA A 75 -10.77 -5.33 22.32
C ALA A 75 -10.44 -4.73 23.70
N ALA A 76 -9.26 -4.13 23.86
CA ALA A 76 -8.85 -3.40 25.03
C ALA A 76 -9.32 -1.92 25.07
N GLY A 77 -10.03 -1.47 24.02
CA GLY A 77 -10.57 -0.10 23.91
C GLY A 77 -9.60 0.91 23.27
N TYR A 78 -8.46 0.46 22.75
CA TYR A 78 -7.49 1.34 22.05
C TYR A 78 -7.80 1.37 20.55
N THR A 79 -8.55 2.37 20.13
CA THR A 79 -9.01 2.54 18.75
C THR A 79 -8.43 3.77 18.06
N GLY A 80 -7.53 4.48 18.72
CA GLY A 80 -6.90 5.71 18.21
C GLY A 80 -7.72 6.98 18.40
N ALA A 81 -8.84 6.94 19.15
CA ALA A 81 -9.64 8.13 19.39
C ALA A 81 -8.83 9.24 20.09
N GLY A 82 -8.81 10.43 19.50
CA GLY A 82 -8.01 11.56 19.93
C GLY A 82 -6.63 11.67 19.29
N SER A 83 -6.13 10.60 18.68
CA SER A 83 -4.87 10.63 17.94
C SER A 83 -5.05 11.19 16.53
N LYS A 84 -4.00 11.82 16.01
CA LYS A 84 -3.91 12.37 14.65
C LYS A 84 -2.75 11.72 13.92
N ILE A 85 -3.04 11.17 12.73
CA ILE A 85 -2.06 10.52 11.87
C ILE A 85 -1.88 11.36 10.61
N ALA A 86 -0.67 11.90 10.41
CA ALA A 86 -0.32 12.53 9.15
C ALA A 86 0.01 11.44 8.10
N VAL A 87 -0.69 11.48 6.98
CA VAL A 87 -0.42 10.63 5.81
C VAL A 87 0.19 11.51 4.72
N ILE A 88 1.51 11.39 4.55
CA ILE A 88 2.29 12.15 3.57
C ILE A 88 2.50 11.24 2.36
N ASP A 89 1.62 11.40 1.32
CA ASP A 89 1.52 10.44 0.23
C ASP A 89 0.92 11.06 -1.05
N THR A 90 0.30 10.25 -1.92
CA THR A 90 -0.32 10.68 -3.19
C THR A 90 -1.65 11.43 -3.03
N GLY A 91 -2.15 11.56 -1.81
CA GLY A 91 -3.48 12.13 -1.52
C GLY A 91 -4.48 11.08 -1.08
N ILE A 92 -5.77 11.40 -1.15
CA ILE A 92 -6.84 10.52 -0.67
C ILE A 92 -8.13 10.71 -1.46
N ASP A 93 -8.85 9.61 -1.72
CA ASP A 93 -10.27 9.66 -2.08
C ASP A 93 -11.12 9.85 -0.81
N TYR A 94 -11.33 11.10 -0.44
CA TYR A 94 -12.07 11.46 0.78
C TYR A 94 -13.58 11.22 0.67
N GLU A 95 -14.12 10.94 -0.51
CA GLU A 95 -15.52 10.59 -0.74
C GLU A 95 -15.81 9.12 -0.44
N GLN A 96 -14.78 8.30 -0.34
CA GLN A 96 -14.89 6.89 0.01
C GLN A 96 -15.52 6.72 1.40
N GLN A 97 -16.50 5.81 1.51
CA GLN A 97 -17.32 5.64 2.72
C GLN A 97 -16.51 5.39 4.00
N SER A 98 -15.32 4.78 3.88
CA SER A 98 -14.42 4.50 5.00
C SER A 98 -13.79 5.76 5.62
N PHE A 99 -13.92 6.92 4.96
CA PHE A 99 -13.43 8.21 5.46
C PHE A 99 -14.58 9.19 5.73
N SER A 100 -15.82 8.71 5.73
CA SER A 100 -17.00 9.57 5.94
C SER A 100 -17.01 10.19 7.34
N ALA A 101 -17.40 11.48 7.41
CA ALA A 101 -17.63 12.16 8.68
C ALA A 101 -18.67 11.43 9.53
N ALA A 102 -19.75 10.96 8.91
CA ALA A 102 -20.86 10.31 9.63
C ALA A 102 -20.42 9.04 10.37
N GLY A 103 -19.63 8.17 9.73
CA GLY A 103 -19.10 6.96 10.37
C GLY A 103 -18.15 7.28 11.54
N TYR A 104 -17.27 8.27 11.35
CA TYR A 104 -16.36 8.74 12.39
C TYR A 104 -17.12 9.36 13.58
N GLU A 105 -18.03 10.30 13.32
CA GLU A 105 -18.79 10.96 14.38
C GLU A 105 -19.69 10.00 15.17
N TYR A 106 -20.25 9.00 14.48
CA TYR A 106 -20.99 7.92 15.15
C TYR A 106 -20.10 7.16 16.15
N SER A 107 -18.89 6.78 15.72
CA SER A 107 -17.93 6.08 16.60
C SER A 107 -17.55 6.94 17.81
N ILE A 108 -17.22 8.21 17.60
CA ILE A 108 -16.87 9.14 18.68
C ILE A 108 -18.04 9.33 19.65
N ALA A 109 -19.27 9.45 19.16
CA ALA A 109 -20.46 9.53 20.00
C ALA A 109 -20.69 8.25 20.82
N HIS A 110 -20.44 7.09 20.20
CA HIS A 110 -20.52 5.80 20.88
C HIS A 110 -19.51 5.71 22.03
N ILE A 111 -18.25 6.07 21.79
CA ILE A 111 -17.20 6.09 22.82
C ILE A 111 -17.54 7.07 23.94
N ALA A 112 -17.99 8.28 23.62
CA ALA A 112 -18.42 9.27 24.61
C ALA A 112 -19.54 8.71 25.51
N GLY A 113 -20.54 8.04 24.90
CA GLY A 113 -21.63 7.37 25.63
C GLY A 113 -21.15 6.28 26.57
N LEU A 114 -20.18 5.45 26.16
CA LEU A 114 -19.58 4.42 27.02
C LEU A 114 -18.84 5.02 28.23
N LYS A 115 -18.29 6.23 28.08
CA LYS A 115 -17.63 6.97 29.14
C LYS A 115 -18.59 7.83 29.99
N GLY A 116 -19.87 7.87 29.64
CA GLY A 116 -20.87 8.70 30.33
C GLY A 116 -20.69 10.20 30.11
N MET A 117 -20.06 10.60 29.00
CA MET A 117 -19.77 11.98 28.66
C MET A 117 -20.66 12.46 27.50
N SER A 118 -20.89 13.76 27.42
CA SER A 118 -21.39 14.35 26.19
C SER A 118 -20.32 14.29 25.08
N VAL A 119 -20.76 14.31 23.82
CA VAL A 119 -19.83 14.26 22.68
C VAL A 119 -18.85 15.43 22.68
N ASP A 120 -19.32 16.63 23.03
CA ASP A 120 -18.48 17.84 23.05
C ASP A 120 -17.45 17.80 24.19
N GLU A 121 -17.81 17.29 25.36
CA GLU A 121 -16.87 17.08 26.46
C GLU A 121 -15.81 16.06 26.08
N TYR A 122 -16.21 14.95 25.44
CA TYR A 122 -15.28 13.92 25.00
C TYR A 122 -14.34 14.43 23.91
N LYS A 123 -14.85 15.14 22.90
CA LYS A 123 -14.02 15.73 21.84
C LYS A 123 -12.93 16.65 22.42
N LYS A 124 -13.31 17.45 23.40
CA LYS A 124 -12.39 18.36 24.09
C LYS A 124 -11.35 17.60 24.93
N GLU A 125 -11.79 16.61 25.71
CA GLU A 125 -10.90 15.81 26.57
C GLU A 125 -9.92 15.00 25.74
N ALA A 126 -10.38 14.37 24.66
CA ALA A 126 -9.57 13.56 23.77
C ALA A 126 -8.68 14.38 22.81
N GLY A 127 -8.83 15.71 22.75
CA GLY A 127 -8.04 16.55 21.84
C GLY A 127 -8.38 16.35 20.36
N ILE A 128 -9.64 16.00 20.07
CA ILE A 128 -10.11 15.84 18.67
C ILE A 128 -10.09 17.19 17.98
N LEU A 129 -9.32 17.28 16.89
CA LEU A 129 -9.17 18.50 16.10
C LEU A 129 -10.47 18.81 15.35
N THR A 130 -10.96 20.03 15.53
CA THR A 130 -12.13 20.54 14.83
C THR A 130 -11.76 21.69 13.90
N LYS A 131 -12.69 22.10 13.05
CA LYS A 131 -12.47 23.27 12.18
C LYS A 131 -12.16 24.55 12.99
N ALA A 132 -12.73 24.69 14.19
CA ALA A 132 -12.53 25.85 15.05
C ALA A 132 -11.10 25.94 15.61
N ASP A 133 -10.41 24.80 15.70
CA ASP A 133 -9.03 24.73 16.21
C ASP A 133 -8.01 25.17 15.14
N LEU A 134 -8.41 25.21 13.87
CA LEU A 134 -7.61 25.78 12.77
C LEU A 134 -7.67 27.32 12.82
N THR A 135 -7.19 27.88 13.93
CA THR A 135 -7.19 29.32 14.17
C THR A 135 -6.20 30.03 13.24
N ALA A 136 -6.35 31.35 13.09
CA ALA A 136 -5.42 32.16 12.31
C ALA A 136 -3.96 32.02 12.82
N ASP A 137 -3.78 31.89 14.13
CA ASP A 137 -2.46 31.72 14.74
C ASP A 137 -1.84 30.36 14.35
N VAL A 138 -2.59 29.27 14.41
CA VAL A 138 -2.13 27.95 13.95
C VAL A 138 -1.81 27.96 12.46
N LEU A 139 -2.76 28.45 11.65
CA LEU A 139 -2.59 28.48 10.18
C LEU A 139 -1.42 29.37 9.73
N SER A 140 -1.09 30.42 10.47
CA SER A 140 0.04 31.31 10.14
C SER A 140 1.40 30.64 10.33
N GLN A 141 1.48 29.57 11.10
CA GLN A 141 2.72 28.82 11.38
C GLN A 141 2.98 27.73 10.36
N LEU A 142 1.96 27.37 9.53
CA LEU A 142 2.09 26.31 8.54
C LEU A 142 2.87 26.77 7.30
N ASN A 143 3.69 25.89 6.76
CA ASN A 143 4.31 26.05 5.44
C ASN A 143 3.27 26.05 4.32
N ALA A 144 2.17 25.30 4.50
CA ALA A 144 1.07 25.24 3.56
C ALA A 144 0.61 26.64 3.14
N ALA A 145 0.55 26.87 1.83
CA ALA A 145 0.20 28.17 1.23
C ALA A 145 0.99 29.36 1.82
N ASN A 146 2.25 29.14 2.27
CA ASN A 146 3.09 30.15 2.94
C ASN A 146 2.37 30.82 4.14
N GLY A 147 1.71 30.03 4.98
CA GLY A 147 0.94 30.48 6.12
C GLY A 147 -0.36 31.24 5.79
N ARG A 148 -0.78 31.23 4.51
CA ARG A 148 -2.00 31.91 4.03
C ARG A 148 -3.11 30.92 3.70
N ILE A 149 -3.13 29.80 4.39
CA ILE A 149 -4.12 28.75 4.21
C ILE A 149 -5.48 29.18 4.83
N SER A 150 -6.56 28.70 4.27
CA SER A 150 -7.92 28.95 4.77
C SER A 150 -8.45 27.69 5.48
N ALA A 151 -8.90 27.84 6.72
CA ALA A 151 -9.56 26.75 7.46
C ALA A 151 -10.75 26.18 6.68
N ASP A 152 -11.53 27.02 5.98
CA ASP A 152 -12.67 26.59 5.17
C ASP A 152 -12.30 25.65 4.03
N LYS A 153 -11.10 25.76 3.50
CA LYS A 153 -10.61 24.95 2.38
C LYS A 153 -9.75 23.77 2.83
N ALA A 154 -9.01 23.93 3.93
CA ALA A 154 -8.14 22.88 4.46
C ALA A 154 -8.89 21.83 5.26
N TYR A 155 -10.01 22.20 5.90
CA TYR A 155 -10.86 21.28 6.64
C TYR A 155 -11.78 20.54 5.67
N VAL A 156 -11.61 19.24 5.54
CA VAL A 156 -12.45 18.38 4.67
C VAL A 156 -13.68 17.90 5.45
N ASN A 157 -13.48 17.22 6.57
CA ASN A 157 -14.54 16.71 7.43
C ASN A 157 -14.00 16.35 8.82
N ALA A 158 -14.84 15.82 9.71
CA ALA A 158 -14.42 15.46 11.07
C ALA A 158 -13.36 14.35 11.13
N LYS A 159 -13.35 13.43 10.16
CA LYS A 159 -12.31 12.39 10.01
C LYS A 159 -11.01 12.94 9.46
N ILE A 160 -11.11 13.91 8.56
CA ILE A 160 -9.99 14.56 7.87
C ILE A 160 -10.04 16.07 8.20
N PRO A 161 -9.56 16.47 9.40
CA PRO A 161 -9.65 17.85 9.84
C PRO A 161 -8.69 18.81 9.14
N PHE A 162 -7.70 18.29 8.41
CA PHE A 162 -6.77 19.07 7.63
C PHE A 162 -6.30 18.30 6.39
N ALA A 163 -6.27 18.98 5.26
CA ALA A 163 -5.69 18.45 4.03
C ALA A 163 -5.10 19.56 3.16
N TYR A 164 -3.95 19.27 2.54
CA TYR A 164 -3.28 20.18 1.62
C TYR A 164 -2.39 19.45 0.61
N ASN A 165 -2.28 19.99 -0.60
CA ASN A 165 -1.40 19.51 -1.66
C ASN A 165 -0.13 20.39 -1.69
N TYR A 166 0.96 19.87 -1.17
CA TYR A 166 2.23 20.59 -0.98
C TYR A 166 2.98 20.79 -2.30
N ILE A 167 2.94 19.82 -3.20
CA ILE A 167 3.66 19.91 -4.47
C ILE A 167 3.00 20.89 -5.44
N ASP A 168 1.67 20.80 -5.60
CA ASP A 168 0.94 21.71 -6.51
C ASP A 168 0.44 22.99 -5.79
N LYS A 169 0.69 23.10 -4.46
CA LYS A 169 0.35 24.25 -3.61
C LYS A 169 -1.11 24.68 -3.69
N ASN A 170 -2.01 23.69 -3.58
CA ASN A 170 -3.45 23.88 -3.66
C ASN A 170 -4.22 22.92 -2.73
N TYR A 171 -5.54 22.84 -2.87
CA TYR A 171 -6.42 22.00 -2.05
C TYR A 171 -6.95 20.76 -2.79
N THR A 172 -6.42 20.44 -3.97
CA THR A 172 -6.77 19.22 -4.70
C THR A 172 -5.98 18.06 -4.11
N ILE A 173 -6.65 17.27 -3.30
CA ILE A 173 -6.04 16.18 -2.53
C ILE A 173 -6.44 14.80 -3.05
N ASP A 174 -7.41 14.73 -3.96
CA ASP A 174 -7.70 13.49 -4.68
C ASP A 174 -6.63 13.19 -5.75
N HIS A 175 -6.70 12.00 -6.33
CA HIS A 175 -5.76 11.56 -7.37
C HIS A 175 -6.45 11.22 -8.70
N MET A 176 -7.70 11.65 -8.89
CA MET A 176 -8.48 11.35 -10.10
C MET A 176 -7.85 11.86 -11.40
N HIS A 177 -6.98 12.84 -11.32
CA HIS A 177 -6.31 13.45 -12.47
C HIS A 177 -4.79 13.22 -12.48
N ASP A 178 -4.29 12.42 -11.54
CA ASP A 178 -2.88 12.14 -11.40
C ASP A 178 -2.45 10.98 -12.32
N THR A 179 -1.19 10.99 -12.73
CA THR A 179 -0.55 9.82 -13.34
C THR A 179 -0.16 8.78 -12.28
N GLY A 180 -0.28 9.15 -11.00
CA GLY A 180 -0.02 8.32 -9.84
C GLY A 180 -1.18 7.37 -9.52
N SER A 181 -0.99 6.57 -8.49
CA SER A 181 -1.93 5.56 -8.02
C SER A 181 -2.76 6.08 -6.85
N GLU A 182 -3.80 5.33 -6.48
CA GLU A 182 -4.60 5.50 -5.27
C GLU A 182 -3.84 5.10 -3.98
N HIS A 183 -2.52 5.08 -4.05
CA HIS A 183 -1.64 4.61 -2.99
C HIS A 183 -1.91 5.30 -1.65
N GLY A 184 -2.06 6.63 -1.62
CA GLY A 184 -2.36 7.36 -0.40
C GLY A 184 -3.72 7.03 0.21
N SER A 185 -4.77 6.76 -0.61
CA SER A 185 -6.06 6.25 -0.13
C SER A 185 -5.92 4.90 0.53
N HIS A 186 -5.14 4.00 -0.07
CA HIS A 186 -4.85 2.67 0.47
C HIS A 186 -4.11 2.77 1.81
N VAL A 187 -3.05 3.56 1.87
CA VAL A 187 -2.26 3.81 3.10
C VAL A 187 -3.13 4.40 4.20
N ALA A 188 -3.92 5.44 3.90
CA ALA A 188 -4.84 6.06 4.85
C ALA A 188 -5.90 5.07 5.36
N GLY A 189 -6.40 4.20 4.48
CA GLY A 189 -7.35 3.14 4.83
C GLY A 189 -6.76 2.13 5.81
N ILE A 190 -5.54 1.65 5.56
CA ILE A 190 -4.82 0.76 6.46
C ILE A 190 -4.60 1.44 7.82
N ALA A 191 -4.22 2.70 7.84
CA ALA A 191 -3.95 3.43 9.07
C ALA A 191 -5.24 3.67 9.88
N ALA A 192 -6.30 4.18 9.24
CA ALA A 192 -7.42 4.74 10.00
C ALA A 192 -8.79 4.68 9.29
N ALA A 193 -9.09 3.72 8.41
CA ALA A 193 -10.46 3.53 7.92
C ALA A 193 -11.46 3.38 9.07
N ASN A 194 -12.62 4.00 8.96
CA ASN A 194 -13.64 4.07 10.01
C ASN A 194 -14.07 2.70 10.55
N ALA A 195 -14.38 2.61 11.85
CA ALA A 195 -14.96 1.42 12.49
C ALA A 195 -16.42 1.17 12.07
N TYR A 196 -17.14 2.21 11.64
CA TYR A 196 -18.56 2.13 11.28
C TYR A 196 -18.84 2.73 9.92
N ILE A 197 -19.74 2.07 9.19
CA ILE A 197 -20.22 2.49 7.87
C ILE A 197 -21.70 2.83 7.96
N GLN A 198 -22.07 4.01 7.45
CA GLN A 198 -23.48 4.39 7.35
C GLN A 198 -24.15 3.59 6.24
N GLN A 199 -25.31 2.99 6.56
CA GLN A 199 -26.11 2.21 5.64
C GLN A 199 -27.09 3.12 4.88
N ALA A 200 -27.69 2.60 3.80
CA ALA A 200 -28.62 3.36 2.97
C ALA A 200 -29.90 3.81 3.73
N ASP A 201 -30.27 3.12 4.79
CA ASP A 201 -31.40 3.49 5.67
C ASP A 201 -31.03 4.50 6.77
N GLY A 202 -29.76 4.96 6.79
CA GLY A 202 -29.23 5.91 7.75
C GLY A 202 -28.74 5.28 9.08
N THR A 203 -28.88 3.97 9.24
CA THR A 203 -28.29 3.26 10.38
C THR A 203 -26.78 3.08 10.21
N PHE A 204 -26.09 2.62 11.25
CA PHE A 204 -24.66 2.35 11.22
C PHE A 204 -24.39 0.88 11.51
N ALA A 205 -23.52 0.27 10.73
CA ALA A 205 -23.05 -1.08 10.95
C ALA A 205 -21.52 -1.11 11.09
N SER A 206 -21.01 -2.13 11.77
CA SER A 206 -19.56 -2.35 11.87
C SER A 206 -18.94 -2.47 10.48
N ALA A 207 -17.80 -1.80 10.29
CA ALA A 207 -17.03 -1.94 9.06
C ALA A 207 -16.54 -3.38 8.84
N LEU A 208 -16.23 -4.10 9.92
CA LEU A 208 -15.84 -5.53 9.85
C LEU A 208 -16.99 -6.42 9.36
N ASP A 209 -18.26 -6.04 9.62
CA ASP A 209 -19.42 -6.82 9.17
C ASP A 209 -19.83 -6.47 7.73
N THR A 210 -19.59 -5.23 7.30
CA THR A 210 -20.05 -4.71 5.99
C THR A 210 -18.97 -4.79 4.92
N VAL A 211 -17.84 -4.09 5.12
CA VAL A 211 -16.73 -4.01 4.16
C VAL A 211 -15.55 -4.91 4.54
N LYS A 212 -15.67 -5.67 5.64
CA LYS A 212 -14.70 -6.65 6.16
C LYS A 212 -13.38 -6.06 6.64
N VAL A 213 -13.18 -4.76 6.59
CA VAL A 213 -11.95 -4.09 7.02
C VAL A 213 -12.25 -2.81 7.78
N GLN A 214 -11.37 -2.48 8.71
CA GLN A 214 -11.24 -1.16 9.34
C GLN A 214 -9.76 -0.85 9.50
N GLY A 215 -9.40 0.42 9.68
CA GLY A 215 -8.02 0.83 9.92
C GLY A 215 -7.46 0.31 11.24
N VAL A 216 -6.14 0.31 11.38
CA VAL A 216 -5.46 -0.08 12.64
C VAL A 216 -5.88 0.83 13.80
N ALA A 217 -6.05 2.12 13.54
CA ALA A 217 -6.55 3.12 14.47
C ALA A 217 -7.84 3.78 13.90
N PRO A 218 -8.99 3.06 13.89
CA PRO A 218 -10.17 3.48 13.13
C PRO A 218 -10.80 4.78 13.64
N ASP A 219 -10.54 5.16 14.89
CA ASP A 219 -11.03 6.38 15.50
C ASP A 219 -9.99 7.51 15.59
N ALA A 220 -8.81 7.31 14.98
CA ALA A 220 -7.86 8.39 14.77
C ALA A 220 -8.32 9.33 13.64
N GLN A 221 -7.91 10.58 13.71
CA GLN A 221 -8.09 11.55 12.63
C GLN A 221 -6.93 11.44 11.62
N LEU A 222 -7.23 11.72 10.36
CA LEU A 222 -6.26 11.75 9.27
C LEU A 222 -5.92 13.20 8.90
N VAL A 223 -4.64 13.55 8.96
CA VAL A 223 -4.10 14.80 8.41
C VAL A 223 -3.47 14.46 7.07
N VAL A 224 -4.11 14.86 5.97
CA VAL A 224 -3.75 14.44 4.62
C VAL A 224 -2.82 15.45 3.97
N MET A 225 -1.62 15.00 3.62
CA MET A 225 -0.57 15.85 3.08
C MET A 225 -0.07 15.25 1.76
N LYS A 226 -0.65 15.74 0.65
CA LYS A 226 -0.31 15.28 -0.69
C LYS A 226 1.02 15.88 -1.14
N VAL A 227 2.00 15.02 -1.43
CA VAL A 227 3.34 15.41 -1.89
C VAL A 227 3.70 14.85 -3.26
N PHE A 228 2.90 13.93 -3.79
CA PHE A 228 3.01 13.44 -5.16
C PHE A 228 1.95 14.12 -6.02
N GLY A 229 2.40 14.87 -7.02
CA GLY A 229 1.53 15.68 -7.88
C GLY A 229 1.03 14.96 -9.12
N VAL A 230 0.35 15.70 -9.97
CA VAL A 230 -0.20 15.20 -11.25
C VAL A 230 0.88 14.55 -12.14
N ALA A 231 2.12 15.04 -12.09
CA ALA A 231 3.26 14.49 -12.85
C ALA A 231 4.00 13.35 -12.11
N GLY A 232 3.49 12.85 -10.98
CA GLY A 232 4.20 11.95 -10.08
C GLY A 232 5.37 12.65 -9.38
N GLY A 233 6.10 11.94 -8.54
CA GLY A 233 7.31 12.41 -7.89
C GLY A 233 7.12 13.47 -6.79
N ALA A 234 7.81 13.28 -5.68
CA ALA A 234 7.90 14.22 -4.58
C ALA A 234 9.35 14.70 -4.43
N TYR A 235 9.54 15.95 -4.06
CA TYR A 235 10.87 16.46 -3.72
C TYR A 235 11.09 16.42 -2.21
N ASP A 236 12.37 16.38 -1.80
CA ASP A 236 12.78 16.42 -0.40
C ASP A 236 12.08 17.53 0.38
N SER A 237 12.05 18.73 -0.16
CA SER A 237 11.48 19.89 0.51
C SER A 237 9.95 19.86 0.63
N ASP A 238 9.22 19.16 -0.26
CA ASP A 238 7.77 19.06 -0.19
C ASP A 238 7.32 18.22 1.01
N TYR A 239 7.93 17.04 1.20
CA TYR A 239 7.56 16.22 2.35
C TYR A 239 8.16 16.74 3.66
N LEU A 240 9.30 17.46 3.64
CA LEU A 240 9.82 18.13 4.83
C LEU A 240 8.90 19.27 5.29
N ALA A 241 8.35 20.04 4.34
CA ALA A 241 7.34 21.05 4.65
C ALA A 241 6.07 20.44 5.27
N ALA A 242 5.64 19.29 4.74
CA ALA A 242 4.53 18.54 5.29
C ALA A 242 4.81 18.00 6.70
N ILE A 243 6.02 17.51 6.96
CA ILE A 243 6.43 17.06 8.30
C ILE A 243 6.37 18.20 9.32
N GLU A 244 6.92 19.38 9.00
CA GLU A 244 6.84 20.55 9.89
C GLU A 244 5.38 20.92 10.22
N ASP A 245 4.52 20.93 9.20
CA ASP A 245 3.11 21.25 9.39
C ASP A 245 2.37 20.17 10.21
N ALA A 246 2.74 18.88 10.05
CA ALA A 246 2.21 17.79 10.87
C ALA A 246 2.52 17.99 12.36
N ILE A 247 3.73 18.47 12.68
CA ILE A 247 4.12 18.78 14.05
C ILE A 247 3.31 19.97 14.60
N VAL A 248 3.18 21.04 13.82
CA VAL A 248 2.39 22.23 14.22
C VAL A 248 0.94 21.86 14.46
N LEU A 249 0.37 20.94 13.68
CA LEU A 249 -0.99 20.41 13.85
C LEU A 249 -1.11 19.41 15.00
N GLY A 250 0.00 19.06 15.65
CA GLY A 250 0.06 18.14 16.78
C GLY A 250 -0.27 16.71 16.39
N CYS A 251 0.26 16.22 15.26
CA CYS A 251 0.12 14.82 14.87
C CYS A 251 0.96 13.92 15.78
N ASP A 252 0.37 12.81 16.21
CA ASP A 252 0.99 11.82 17.08
C ASP A 252 1.83 10.80 16.27
N ALA A 253 1.45 10.60 15.02
CA ALA A 253 2.17 9.73 14.08
C ALA A 253 2.24 10.38 12.70
N ILE A 254 3.38 10.16 12.03
CA ILE A 254 3.65 10.63 10.66
C ILE A 254 4.02 9.41 9.82
N ASN A 255 3.26 9.16 8.77
CA ASN A 255 3.52 8.06 7.84
C ASN A 255 4.15 8.57 6.54
N LEU A 256 5.26 7.96 6.16
CA LEU A 256 6.00 8.19 4.93
C LEU A 256 6.13 6.85 4.17
N SER A 257 5.13 6.52 3.36
CA SER A 257 5.16 5.35 2.46
C SER A 257 5.83 5.74 1.14
N LEU A 258 7.01 6.33 1.22
CA LEU A 258 7.80 6.82 0.10
C LEU A 258 9.29 6.53 0.32
N GLY A 259 10.06 6.58 -0.76
CA GLY A 259 11.50 6.40 -0.67
C GLY A 259 12.17 6.27 -2.04
N SER A 260 13.48 6.14 -2.03
CA SER A 260 14.24 5.83 -3.22
C SER A 260 14.12 4.33 -3.54
N ALA A 261 13.98 4.00 -4.82
CA ALA A 261 14.01 2.61 -5.30
C ALA A 261 15.43 1.99 -5.23
N ASN A 262 16.45 2.82 -5.11
CA ASN A 262 17.84 2.39 -4.94
C ASN A 262 18.20 2.32 -3.47
N PRO A 263 19.24 1.54 -3.10
CA PRO A 263 19.73 1.54 -1.74
C PRO A 263 19.94 2.98 -1.25
N GLY A 264 19.36 3.26 -0.10
CA GLY A 264 19.40 4.59 0.47
C GLY A 264 20.83 5.01 0.71
N ASN A 265 21.16 6.24 0.36
CA ASN A 265 22.49 6.78 0.51
C ASN A 265 22.57 7.71 1.71
N SER A 266 22.92 7.15 2.88
CA SER A 266 23.15 7.94 4.09
C SER A 266 24.36 8.90 3.99
N ARG A 267 25.10 8.85 2.89
CA ARG A 267 26.29 9.68 2.64
C ARG A 267 26.05 10.77 1.60
N TYR A 268 24.84 10.91 1.06
CA TYR A 268 24.61 12.00 0.13
C TYR A 268 24.62 13.38 0.84
N ALA A 269 24.75 14.44 0.06
CA ALA A 269 25.01 15.77 0.60
C ALA A 269 23.93 16.30 1.56
N GLY A 270 22.66 15.86 1.43
CA GLY A 270 21.54 16.23 2.28
C GLY A 270 21.36 15.39 3.54
N ALA A 271 22.10 14.28 3.71
CA ALA A 271 21.88 13.32 4.79
C ALA A 271 21.92 13.91 6.21
N ASP A 272 22.78 14.91 6.42
CA ASP A 272 22.89 15.57 7.73
C ASP A 272 21.63 16.35 8.10
N ILE A 273 20.97 16.93 7.11
CA ILE A 273 19.71 17.70 7.28
C ILE A 273 18.58 16.78 7.69
N TYR A 274 18.45 15.62 7.04
CA TYR A 274 17.44 14.63 7.42
C TYR A 274 17.65 14.15 8.84
N ARG A 275 18.89 13.88 9.24
CA ARG A 275 19.19 13.49 10.61
C ARG A 275 18.79 14.59 11.60
N GLU A 276 19.14 15.84 11.32
CA GLU A 276 18.79 17.00 12.17
C GLU A 276 17.24 17.11 12.32
N ILE A 277 16.48 16.89 11.24
CA ILE A 277 15.01 16.93 11.27
C ILE A 277 14.45 15.76 12.05
N LEU A 278 14.89 14.53 11.76
CA LEU A 278 14.40 13.34 12.47
C LEU A 278 14.80 13.36 13.95
N ASP A 279 15.96 13.93 14.29
CA ASP A 279 16.36 14.17 15.68
C ASP A 279 15.38 15.13 16.38
N SER A 280 15.00 16.22 15.70
CA SER A 280 14.01 17.18 16.22
C SER A 280 12.63 16.55 16.46
N LEU A 281 12.24 15.60 15.61
CA LEU A 281 10.96 14.90 15.73
C LEU A 281 10.89 14.03 16.99
N THR A 282 12.00 13.49 17.47
CA THR A 282 12.03 12.72 18.72
C THR A 282 11.71 13.58 19.95
N GLU A 283 11.92 14.90 19.85
CA GLU A 283 11.58 15.86 20.91
C GLU A 283 10.09 16.28 20.89
N CYS A 284 9.38 15.98 19.79
CA CYS A 284 7.98 16.38 19.58
C CYS A 284 6.97 15.28 19.95
N ASP A 285 7.39 14.18 20.56
CA ASP A 285 6.57 13.02 20.91
C ASP A 285 5.82 12.38 19.71
N ALA A 286 6.25 12.67 18.48
CA ALA A 286 5.67 12.12 17.25
C ALA A 286 6.45 10.91 16.74
N VAL A 287 5.73 9.84 16.40
CA VAL A 287 6.34 8.65 15.78
C VAL A 287 6.39 8.83 14.26
N VAL A 288 7.58 8.78 13.68
CA VAL A 288 7.77 8.80 12.23
C VAL A 288 7.98 7.38 11.71
N SER A 289 7.02 6.89 10.96
CA SER A 289 7.03 5.58 10.32
C SER A 289 7.38 5.72 8.84
N ILE A 290 8.44 5.06 8.40
CA ILE A 290 8.94 5.14 7.03
C ILE A 290 9.08 3.74 6.44
N SER A 291 8.65 3.55 5.20
CA SER A 291 8.82 2.27 4.51
C SER A 291 10.29 1.92 4.28
N ALA A 292 10.65 0.65 4.48
CA ALA A 292 11.99 0.15 4.17
C ALA A 292 12.29 0.14 2.67
N GLY A 293 11.24 0.01 1.85
CA GLY A 293 11.33 -0.07 0.40
C GLY A 293 11.00 -1.45 -0.15
N ASN A 294 10.88 -1.52 -1.48
CA ASN A 294 10.46 -2.69 -2.25
C ASN A 294 11.57 -3.24 -3.15
N SER A 295 12.83 -3.04 -2.77
CA SER A 295 13.98 -3.45 -3.59
C SER A 295 14.43 -4.90 -3.36
N GLY A 296 13.71 -5.67 -2.52
CA GLY A 296 14.03 -7.06 -2.22
C GLY A 296 15.42 -7.23 -1.62
N SER A 297 16.04 -8.35 -1.89
CA SER A 297 17.43 -8.62 -1.54
C SER A 297 18.35 -8.51 -2.76
N TRP A 298 19.63 -8.24 -2.53
CA TRP A 298 20.63 -8.20 -3.60
C TRP A 298 20.82 -9.54 -4.33
N ALA A 299 20.34 -10.64 -3.75
CA ALA A 299 20.36 -11.95 -4.37
C ALA A 299 19.34 -12.09 -5.51
N GLU A 300 18.33 -11.22 -5.56
CA GLU A 300 17.35 -11.16 -6.65
C GLU A 300 17.78 -10.08 -7.66
N LYS A 301 17.44 -10.30 -8.92
CA LYS A 301 17.64 -9.29 -9.96
C LYS A 301 16.69 -8.14 -9.71
N THR A 302 17.16 -7.09 -9.06
CA THR A 302 16.46 -5.81 -8.95
C THR A 302 16.82 -4.94 -10.15
N ASP A 303 16.01 -3.92 -10.43
CA ASP A 303 16.30 -2.91 -11.47
C ASP A 303 17.64 -2.20 -11.25
N SER A 304 18.13 -2.21 -10.02
CA SER A 304 19.42 -1.64 -9.61
C SER A 304 20.63 -2.55 -9.91
N GLY A 305 20.37 -3.79 -10.32
CA GLY A 305 21.40 -4.79 -10.60
C GLY A 305 22.10 -5.34 -9.33
N ALA A 306 22.34 -6.64 -9.29
CA ALA A 306 23.11 -7.26 -8.21
C ALA A 306 24.59 -6.90 -8.37
N LEU A 307 25.08 -6.01 -7.54
CA LEU A 307 26.51 -5.64 -7.52
C LEU A 307 27.37 -6.63 -6.71
N TYR A 308 26.75 -7.50 -5.91
CA TYR A 308 27.43 -8.45 -5.02
C TYR A 308 26.80 -9.83 -5.16
N ALA A 309 27.53 -10.75 -5.76
CA ALA A 309 26.99 -11.98 -6.31
C ALA A 309 26.64 -13.06 -5.26
N ASP A 310 27.24 -13.13 -4.11
CA ASP A 310 27.13 -14.30 -3.26
C ASP A 310 26.60 -14.01 -1.85
N GLY A 311 25.27 -13.96 -1.72
CA GLY A 311 24.59 -14.17 -0.43
C GLY A 311 24.51 -12.98 0.51
N VAL A 312 24.79 -11.76 0.05
CA VAL A 312 24.58 -10.55 0.86
C VAL A 312 23.24 -9.93 0.49
N SER A 313 22.21 -10.40 1.15
CA SER A 313 20.85 -9.88 1.06
C SER A 313 20.64 -8.56 1.79
N MET A 314 21.69 -7.85 2.15
CA MET A 314 21.65 -6.70 3.04
C MET A 314 21.93 -5.41 2.25
N ALA A 315 21.47 -4.28 2.79
CA ALA A 315 21.73 -2.96 2.25
C ALA A 315 20.86 -2.54 1.05
N THR A 316 19.58 -2.92 1.05
CA THR A 316 18.61 -2.51 0.02
C THR A 316 17.57 -1.52 0.52
N ALA A 317 17.57 -1.17 1.82
CA ALA A 317 16.63 -0.20 2.35
C ALA A 317 16.80 1.18 1.70
N GLY A 318 15.68 1.81 1.36
CA GLY A 318 15.63 3.10 0.68
C GLY A 318 15.74 4.29 1.65
N SER A 319 16.17 5.46 1.16
CA SER A 319 16.07 6.72 1.91
C SER A 319 14.64 7.28 1.75
N PRO A 320 14.06 7.92 2.81
CA PRO A 320 14.64 8.24 4.10
C PRO A 320 14.57 7.12 5.17
N GLY A 321 14.06 5.93 4.87
CA GLY A 321 13.95 4.79 5.80
C GLY A 321 15.31 4.34 6.38
N THR A 322 16.44 4.66 5.73
CA THR A 322 17.80 4.32 6.20
C THR A 322 18.30 5.17 7.36
N TYR A 323 17.61 6.26 7.73
CA TYR A 323 18.04 7.12 8.83
C TYR A 323 17.72 6.50 10.19
N THR A 324 18.64 6.64 11.15
CA THR A 324 18.60 5.93 12.45
C THR A 324 17.41 6.31 13.33
N ASN A 325 16.91 7.53 13.18
CA ASN A 325 15.86 8.08 14.05
C ASN A 325 14.44 7.88 13.51
N ALA A 326 14.29 7.13 12.41
CA ALA A 326 13.00 6.73 11.87
C ALA A 326 12.63 5.31 12.31
N LEU A 327 11.36 5.05 12.53
CA LEU A 327 10.83 3.70 12.61
C LEU A 327 10.71 3.15 11.17
N THR A 328 11.68 2.36 10.76
CA THR A 328 11.71 1.79 9.42
C THR A 328 10.91 0.49 9.39
N VAL A 329 9.89 0.43 8.54
CA VAL A 329 8.95 -0.67 8.50
C VAL A 329 9.18 -1.52 7.26
N ALA A 330 9.52 -2.77 7.47
CA ALA A 330 9.63 -3.81 6.46
C ALA A 330 8.31 -4.59 6.33
N SER A 331 8.15 -5.35 5.24
CA SER A 331 6.95 -6.13 4.97
C SER A 331 7.13 -7.60 5.34
N VAL A 332 6.09 -8.19 5.94
CA VAL A 332 5.95 -9.64 6.13
C VAL A 332 4.72 -10.14 5.36
N ASP A 333 4.75 -11.40 4.97
CA ASP A 333 3.64 -12.03 4.29
C ASP A 333 2.44 -12.21 5.25
N ASN A 334 1.24 -12.11 4.70
CA ASN A 334 0.01 -12.34 5.45
C ASN A 334 -0.07 -13.78 5.96
N SER A 335 -0.58 -13.96 7.17
CA SER A 335 -0.80 -15.27 7.79
C SER A 335 -2.02 -16.01 7.24
N GLY A 336 -2.88 -15.33 6.50
CA GLY A 336 -4.09 -15.87 5.92
C GLY A 336 -4.71 -14.90 4.91
N PHE A 337 -5.92 -15.19 4.50
CA PHE A 337 -6.69 -14.32 3.62
C PHE A 337 -8.11 -14.13 4.12
N THR A 338 -8.75 -13.06 3.70
CA THR A 338 -10.20 -12.85 3.70
C THR A 338 -10.57 -12.30 2.33
N GLY A 339 -11.40 -13.04 1.60
CA GLY A 339 -11.76 -12.68 0.23
C GLY A 339 -12.52 -13.81 -0.44
N HIS A 340 -12.72 -13.68 -1.74
CA HIS A 340 -13.22 -14.79 -2.56
C HIS A 340 -12.21 -15.92 -2.61
N TYR A 341 -12.67 -17.15 -2.67
CA TYR A 341 -11.82 -18.31 -2.59
C TYR A 341 -12.35 -19.49 -3.41
N LEU A 342 -11.43 -20.38 -3.73
CA LEU A 342 -11.72 -21.68 -4.32
C LEU A 342 -11.68 -22.76 -3.23
N THR A 343 -12.50 -23.81 -3.38
CA THR A 343 -12.41 -24.98 -2.49
C THR A 343 -12.00 -26.22 -3.27
N PHE A 344 -10.90 -26.84 -2.88
CA PHE A 344 -10.41 -28.10 -3.41
C PHE A 344 -10.46 -29.17 -2.30
N GLY A 345 -11.45 -30.07 -2.36
CA GLY A 345 -11.77 -30.94 -1.23
C GLY A 345 -12.11 -30.12 0.02
N ASP A 346 -11.34 -30.28 1.10
CA ASP A 346 -11.53 -29.53 2.35
C ASP A 346 -10.64 -28.26 2.42
N ARG A 347 -9.88 -27.96 1.37
CA ARG A 347 -8.92 -26.86 1.34
C ARG A 347 -9.51 -25.61 0.72
N ALA A 348 -9.57 -24.54 1.48
CA ALA A 348 -9.81 -23.20 0.95
C ALA A 348 -8.50 -22.62 0.36
N VAL A 349 -8.58 -22.08 -0.85
CA VAL A 349 -7.46 -21.51 -1.60
C VAL A 349 -7.81 -20.10 -2.04
N SER A 350 -7.06 -19.11 -1.59
CA SER A 350 -7.17 -17.76 -2.11
C SER A 350 -6.60 -17.68 -3.52
N TYR A 351 -7.08 -16.74 -4.31
CA TYR A 351 -6.56 -16.48 -5.64
C TYR A 351 -6.42 -14.98 -5.88
N SER A 352 -5.50 -14.60 -6.75
CA SER A 352 -5.44 -13.25 -7.28
C SER A 352 -6.25 -13.20 -8.56
N ASP A 353 -7.30 -12.40 -8.57
CA ASP A 353 -8.14 -12.17 -9.74
C ASP A 353 -7.55 -11.02 -10.58
N THR A 354 -7.43 -11.26 -11.88
CA THR A 354 -6.91 -10.28 -12.83
C THR A 354 -8.01 -9.58 -13.62
N ALA A 355 -9.29 -9.85 -13.30
CA ALA A 355 -10.41 -9.15 -13.89
C ALA A 355 -10.33 -7.66 -13.50
N SER A 356 -10.02 -6.81 -14.49
CA SER A 356 -9.93 -5.38 -14.33
C SER A 356 -10.47 -4.70 -15.58
N GLN A 357 -10.68 -3.38 -15.50
CA GLN A 357 -11.11 -2.60 -16.65
C GLN A 357 -10.11 -2.62 -17.83
N SER A 358 -8.88 -3.06 -17.60
CA SER A 358 -7.82 -3.13 -18.61
C SER A 358 -7.83 -4.41 -19.43
N TYR A 359 -8.49 -5.47 -18.96
CA TYR A 359 -8.56 -6.77 -19.62
C TYR A 359 -10.02 -7.19 -19.86
N ALA A 360 -10.22 -8.05 -20.85
CA ALA A 360 -11.58 -8.48 -21.25
C ALA A 360 -12.14 -9.63 -20.41
N ASN A 361 -11.34 -10.22 -19.50
CA ASN A 361 -11.75 -11.35 -18.69
C ASN A 361 -12.76 -10.96 -17.60
N GLU A 362 -13.75 -11.83 -17.38
CA GLU A 362 -14.66 -11.74 -16.26
C GLU A 362 -13.98 -12.20 -14.95
N PRO A 363 -14.47 -11.75 -13.77
CA PRO A 363 -13.97 -12.23 -12.49
C PRO A 363 -14.28 -13.73 -12.32
N MET A 364 -13.47 -14.42 -11.51
CA MET A 364 -13.63 -15.86 -11.26
C MET A 364 -15.01 -16.19 -10.69
N THR A 365 -15.60 -15.31 -9.90
CA THR A 365 -16.95 -15.45 -9.35
C THR A 365 -18.06 -15.45 -10.39
N SER A 366 -17.80 -15.07 -11.65
CA SER A 366 -18.78 -15.16 -12.74
C SER A 366 -19.18 -16.59 -13.10
N ILE A 367 -18.43 -17.58 -12.67
CA ILE A 367 -18.67 -19.02 -12.90
C ILE A 367 -18.84 -19.79 -11.58
N SER A 368 -19.57 -19.25 -10.61
CA SER A 368 -19.77 -19.92 -9.31
C SER A 368 -20.31 -21.33 -9.40
N GLY A 369 -19.93 -22.20 -8.46
CA GLY A 369 -20.34 -23.60 -8.40
C GLY A 369 -19.16 -24.59 -8.45
N GLU A 370 -19.50 -25.89 -8.57
CA GLU A 370 -18.50 -26.95 -8.65
C GLU A 370 -18.19 -27.33 -10.10
N PHE A 371 -16.86 -27.35 -10.42
CA PHE A 371 -16.36 -27.66 -11.74
C PHE A 371 -15.24 -28.70 -11.69
N PRO A 372 -15.16 -29.61 -12.67
CA PRO A 372 -13.98 -30.45 -12.84
C PRO A 372 -12.77 -29.61 -13.31
N TYR A 373 -11.58 -30.03 -12.92
CA TYR A 373 -10.33 -29.42 -13.42
C TYR A 373 -9.38 -30.42 -14.05
N VAL A 374 -8.48 -29.88 -14.88
CA VAL A 374 -7.31 -30.55 -15.41
C VAL A 374 -6.08 -29.80 -14.93
N PHE A 375 -5.23 -30.44 -14.17
CA PHE A 375 -4.00 -29.89 -13.62
C PHE A 375 -2.79 -30.44 -14.39
N LEU A 376 -1.99 -29.54 -14.96
CA LEU A 376 -0.74 -29.87 -15.67
C LEU A 376 0.48 -29.54 -14.81
N ASP A 377 1.46 -30.43 -14.77
CA ASP A 377 2.81 -30.11 -14.28
C ASP A 377 3.58 -29.21 -15.24
N GLY A 378 3.04 -28.98 -16.43
CA GLY A 378 3.62 -28.18 -17.51
C GLY A 378 3.23 -26.72 -17.48
N TYR A 379 3.77 -25.96 -18.44
CA TYR A 379 3.59 -24.53 -18.55
C TYR A 379 2.29 -24.08 -19.23
N GLY A 380 1.43 -25.02 -19.67
CA GLY A 380 0.17 -24.67 -20.34
C GLY A 380 0.40 -24.03 -21.71
N THR A 381 1.34 -24.54 -22.47
CA THR A 381 1.52 -24.12 -23.87
C THR A 381 0.39 -24.70 -24.74
N ALA A 382 0.16 -24.12 -25.93
CA ALA A 382 -0.80 -24.65 -26.89
C ALA A 382 -0.54 -26.12 -27.21
N LYS A 383 0.72 -26.56 -27.23
CA LYS A 383 1.12 -27.95 -27.42
C LYS A 383 0.72 -28.84 -26.23
N ASP A 384 0.89 -28.33 -25.00
CA ASP A 384 0.54 -29.08 -23.79
C ASP A 384 -0.97 -29.32 -23.76
N PHE A 385 -1.79 -28.30 -24.03
CA PHE A 385 -3.25 -28.45 -24.05
C PHE A 385 -3.74 -29.26 -25.26
N ALA A 386 -3.13 -29.13 -26.41
CA ALA A 386 -3.50 -29.94 -27.59
C ALA A 386 -3.27 -31.44 -27.35
N ALA A 387 -2.27 -31.82 -26.54
CA ALA A 387 -2.00 -33.22 -26.19
C ALA A 387 -3.09 -33.85 -25.32
N LEU A 388 -3.96 -33.04 -24.68
CA LEU A 388 -5.07 -33.53 -23.85
C LEU A 388 -6.31 -33.95 -24.66
N GLY A 389 -6.37 -33.62 -25.96
CA GLY A 389 -7.59 -33.83 -26.78
C GLY A 389 -8.80 -33.14 -26.13
N ASP A 390 -9.90 -33.85 -26.00
CA ASP A 390 -11.16 -33.32 -25.43
C ASP A 390 -11.19 -33.29 -23.89
N ALA A 391 -10.08 -33.67 -23.21
CA ALA A 391 -10.07 -33.80 -21.75
C ALA A 391 -10.32 -32.48 -21.02
N LEU A 392 -10.08 -31.33 -21.66
CA LEU A 392 -10.25 -30.00 -21.07
C LEU A 392 -11.63 -29.36 -21.35
N GLN A 393 -12.44 -29.96 -22.21
CA GLN A 393 -13.75 -29.41 -22.58
C GLN A 393 -14.66 -29.18 -21.38
N GLY A 394 -15.08 -27.90 -21.14
CA GLY A 394 -15.96 -27.51 -20.06
C GLY A 394 -15.33 -27.59 -18.66
N LYS A 395 -14.01 -27.67 -18.57
CA LYS A 395 -13.29 -27.78 -17.29
C LYS A 395 -12.41 -26.55 -17.02
N ILE A 396 -11.91 -26.45 -15.80
CA ILE A 396 -10.93 -25.45 -15.40
C ILE A 396 -9.52 -25.99 -15.67
N ALA A 397 -8.70 -25.23 -16.38
CA ALA A 397 -7.28 -25.54 -16.62
C ALA A 397 -6.43 -25.02 -15.46
N ILE A 398 -5.51 -25.86 -14.96
CA ILE A 398 -4.49 -25.43 -13.96
C ILE A 398 -3.11 -25.72 -14.53
N CYS A 399 -2.22 -24.71 -14.63
CA CYS A 399 -0.88 -24.87 -15.17
C CYS A 399 0.14 -23.96 -14.48
N SER A 400 1.44 -24.21 -14.69
CA SER A 400 2.54 -23.49 -14.05
C SER A 400 2.83 -22.15 -14.73
N ARG A 401 3.25 -21.17 -13.93
CA ARG A 401 3.99 -19.98 -14.39
C ARG A 401 5.28 -20.41 -15.11
N GLY A 402 5.74 -19.58 -16.05
CA GLY A 402 7.03 -19.75 -16.75
C GLY A 402 6.87 -20.07 -18.23
N SER A 403 7.95 -20.00 -18.97
CA SER A 403 8.12 -20.30 -20.39
C SER A 403 7.45 -19.34 -21.39
N ILE A 404 6.16 -19.02 -21.22
CA ILE A 404 5.38 -18.14 -22.11
C ILE A 404 4.56 -17.15 -21.28
N ALA A 405 4.04 -16.09 -21.91
CA ALA A 405 3.23 -15.07 -21.25
C ALA A 405 1.93 -15.63 -20.66
N PHE A 406 1.41 -14.99 -19.62
CA PHE A 406 0.16 -15.43 -18.97
C PHE A 406 -1.02 -15.41 -19.91
N ALA A 407 -1.13 -14.36 -20.75
CA ALA A 407 -2.16 -14.26 -21.77
C ALA A 407 -2.09 -15.39 -22.79
N GLU A 408 -0.90 -15.85 -23.19
CA GLU A 408 -0.74 -16.97 -24.11
C GLU A 408 -1.23 -18.29 -23.49
N LYS A 409 -0.96 -18.52 -22.19
CA LYS A 409 -1.46 -19.70 -21.47
C LYS A 409 -3.00 -19.70 -21.39
N ALA A 410 -3.57 -18.56 -20.97
CA ALA A 410 -5.02 -18.41 -20.84
C ALA A 410 -5.73 -18.53 -22.20
N ASN A 411 -5.17 -17.94 -23.27
CA ASN A 411 -5.69 -18.12 -24.64
C ASN A 411 -5.66 -19.59 -25.06
N ALA A 412 -4.53 -20.27 -24.87
CA ALA A 412 -4.39 -21.67 -25.25
C ALA A 412 -5.33 -22.62 -24.47
N ALA A 413 -5.56 -22.35 -23.18
CA ALA A 413 -6.50 -23.10 -22.35
C ALA A 413 -7.92 -22.97 -22.89
N VAL A 414 -8.38 -21.74 -23.16
CA VAL A 414 -9.73 -21.49 -23.70
C VAL A 414 -9.90 -22.09 -25.11
N GLU A 415 -8.88 -21.97 -25.97
CA GLU A 415 -8.89 -22.59 -27.29
C GLU A 415 -8.99 -24.12 -27.25
N ALA A 416 -8.47 -24.72 -26.15
CA ALA A 416 -8.62 -26.16 -25.89
C ALA A 416 -9.92 -26.54 -25.15
N GLY A 417 -10.81 -25.56 -24.91
CA GLY A 417 -12.15 -25.77 -24.32
C GLY A 417 -12.27 -25.52 -22.82
N ALA A 418 -11.26 -24.93 -22.19
CA ALA A 418 -11.36 -24.53 -20.78
C ALA A 418 -12.37 -23.39 -20.58
N ILE A 419 -13.11 -23.44 -19.48
CA ILE A 419 -14.05 -22.38 -19.06
C ILE A 419 -13.37 -21.31 -18.18
N ALA A 420 -12.24 -21.63 -17.57
CA ALA A 420 -11.38 -20.73 -16.81
C ALA A 420 -9.96 -21.28 -16.75
N THR A 421 -9.00 -20.42 -16.40
CA THR A 421 -7.59 -20.78 -16.25
C THR A 421 -7.08 -20.38 -14.86
N ILE A 422 -6.43 -21.30 -14.15
CA ILE A 422 -5.70 -21.05 -12.92
C ILE A 422 -4.22 -21.23 -13.20
N ILE A 423 -3.41 -20.19 -12.96
CA ILE A 423 -1.97 -20.25 -13.15
C ILE A 423 -1.30 -20.23 -11.79
N TYR A 424 -0.59 -21.30 -11.44
CA TYR A 424 0.12 -21.34 -10.16
C TYR A 424 1.55 -20.80 -10.27
N ASN A 425 2.01 -20.17 -9.19
CA ASN A 425 3.38 -19.67 -9.12
C ASN A 425 4.39 -20.83 -9.11
N ASN A 426 5.55 -20.62 -9.69
CA ASN A 426 6.68 -21.55 -9.69
C ASN A 426 7.75 -21.17 -8.64
N THR A 427 7.47 -20.16 -7.84
CA THR A 427 8.25 -19.70 -6.69
C THR A 427 7.30 -19.31 -5.56
N THR A 428 7.81 -18.89 -4.41
CA THR A 428 7.00 -18.40 -3.28
C THR A 428 6.29 -17.09 -3.64
N GLY A 429 5.17 -16.82 -2.96
CA GLY A 429 4.39 -15.58 -3.13
C GLY A 429 3.25 -15.69 -4.14
N ILE A 430 2.51 -14.60 -4.25
CA ILE A 430 1.39 -14.40 -5.17
C ILE A 430 1.91 -13.93 -6.52
N ILE A 431 1.18 -14.20 -7.59
CA ILE A 431 1.48 -13.66 -8.93
C ILE A 431 0.44 -12.59 -9.26
N ASN A 432 0.93 -11.44 -9.68
CA ASN A 432 0.13 -10.47 -10.40
C ASN A 432 0.36 -10.69 -11.89
N MET A 433 -0.69 -11.14 -12.60
CA MET A 433 -0.56 -11.54 -13.99
C MET A 433 -0.82 -10.36 -14.93
N ASP A 434 0.09 -10.12 -15.87
CA ASP A 434 -0.18 -9.27 -17.01
C ASP A 434 -0.88 -10.10 -18.10
N LEU A 435 -2.16 -9.78 -18.34
CA LEU A 435 -2.98 -10.42 -19.38
C LEU A 435 -3.06 -9.60 -20.68
N THR A 436 -2.12 -8.71 -20.94
CA THR A 436 -2.04 -8.00 -22.23
C THR A 436 -1.99 -9.00 -23.39
N GLY A 437 -2.97 -8.89 -24.28
CA GLY A 437 -3.15 -9.83 -25.40
C GLY A 437 -4.05 -11.03 -25.13
N TYR A 438 -4.70 -11.09 -23.94
CA TYR A 438 -5.78 -12.05 -23.71
C TYR A 438 -7.02 -11.66 -24.49
N ARG A 439 -7.66 -12.63 -25.14
CA ARG A 439 -8.68 -12.38 -26.16
C ARG A 439 -10.08 -12.83 -25.78
N TYR A 440 -10.23 -13.46 -24.63
CA TYR A 440 -11.47 -14.09 -24.17
C TYR A 440 -11.97 -13.44 -22.89
N ASN A 441 -13.25 -13.64 -22.58
CA ASN A 441 -13.84 -13.19 -21.32
C ASN A 441 -13.81 -14.27 -20.22
N ALA A 442 -13.30 -15.46 -20.50
CA ALA A 442 -13.18 -16.52 -19.50
C ALA A 442 -12.28 -16.08 -18.34
N PRO A 443 -12.60 -16.40 -17.08
CA PRO A 443 -11.78 -16.05 -15.94
C PRO A 443 -10.35 -16.59 -16.02
N ALA A 444 -9.39 -15.78 -15.58
CA ALA A 444 -8.00 -16.18 -15.45
C ALA A 444 -7.44 -15.66 -14.13
N VAL A 445 -7.08 -16.56 -13.23
CA VAL A 445 -6.61 -16.24 -11.87
C VAL A 445 -5.30 -16.91 -11.54
N SER A 446 -4.63 -16.44 -10.50
CA SER A 446 -3.40 -17.08 -10.02
C SER A 446 -3.54 -17.58 -8.58
N ILE A 447 -2.77 -18.64 -8.26
CA ILE A 447 -2.64 -19.21 -6.92
C ILE A 447 -1.18 -19.38 -6.54
N THR A 448 -0.91 -19.62 -5.25
CA THR A 448 0.45 -19.85 -4.76
C THR A 448 1.01 -21.21 -5.22
N GLN A 449 2.34 -21.34 -5.20
CA GLN A 449 3.01 -22.63 -5.43
C GLN A 449 2.61 -23.66 -4.38
N ALA A 450 2.51 -23.29 -3.11
CA ALA A 450 2.16 -24.18 -2.02
C ALA A 450 0.74 -24.74 -2.18
N ASP A 451 -0.23 -23.90 -2.60
CA ASP A 451 -1.59 -24.36 -2.87
C ASP A 451 -1.62 -25.32 -4.05
N ALA A 452 -0.90 -25.02 -5.13
CA ALA A 452 -0.82 -25.91 -6.28
C ALA A 452 -0.22 -27.29 -5.92
N GLN A 453 0.82 -27.32 -5.10
CA GLN A 453 1.41 -28.58 -4.61
C GLN A 453 0.40 -29.39 -3.79
N ALA A 454 -0.37 -28.73 -2.92
CA ALA A 454 -1.40 -29.39 -2.11
C ALA A 454 -2.56 -29.90 -2.99
N ILE A 455 -3.01 -29.11 -3.98
CA ILE A 455 -4.05 -29.53 -4.94
C ILE A 455 -3.56 -30.74 -5.73
N ARG A 456 -2.34 -30.67 -6.26
CA ARG A 456 -1.74 -31.80 -7.01
C ARG A 456 -1.68 -33.07 -6.18
N ALA A 457 -1.29 -32.97 -4.91
CA ALA A 457 -1.14 -34.11 -4.02
C ALA A 457 -2.47 -34.87 -3.74
N GLN A 458 -3.59 -34.16 -3.76
CA GLN A 458 -4.93 -34.76 -3.57
C GLN A 458 -5.63 -35.13 -4.89
N SER A 459 -5.06 -34.77 -6.03
CA SER A 459 -5.66 -35.01 -7.36
C SER A 459 -5.44 -36.45 -7.83
N THR A 460 -6.36 -36.94 -8.64
CA THR A 460 -6.28 -38.26 -9.28
C THR A 460 -5.38 -38.16 -10.53
N GLN A 461 -4.38 -39.03 -10.62
CA GLN A 461 -3.52 -39.14 -11.80
C GLN A 461 -4.28 -39.80 -12.96
N VAL A 462 -4.18 -39.18 -14.13
CA VAL A 462 -4.64 -39.76 -15.40
C VAL A 462 -3.39 -40.09 -16.24
N GLN A 463 -3.28 -41.36 -16.63
CA GLN A 463 -2.11 -41.91 -17.30
C GLN A 463 -2.48 -42.43 -18.70
N ASP A 464 -1.51 -42.48 -19.59
CA ASP A 464 -1.62 -43.17 -20.87
C ASP A 464 -1.44 -44.70 -20.72
N ASP A 465 -1.57 -45.42 -21.83
CA ASP A 465 -1.42 -46.88 -21.87
C ASP A 465 0.00 -47.37 -21.47
N ALA A 466 0.98 -46.47 -21.51
CA ALA A 466 2.36 -46.76 -21.08
C ALA A 466 2.59 -46.43 -19.62
N GLY A 467 1.59 -45.92 -18.88
CA GLY A 467 1.68 -45.52 -17.49
C GLY A 467 2.32 -44.15 -17.25
N GLN A 468 2.50 -43.35 -18.31
CA GLN A 468 2.97 -41.98 -18.18
C GLN A 468 1.83 -41.06 -17.75
N VAL A 469 2.05 -40.24 -16.74
CA VAL A 469 1.07 -39.26 -16.27
C VAL A 469 0.86 -38.18 -17.35
N LEU A 470 -0.37 -38.06 -17.80
CA LEU A 470 -0.79 -37.03 -18.76
C LEU A 470 -1.22 -35.76 -18.04
N TYR A 471 -2.02 -35.90 -16.99
CA TYR A 471 -2.51 -34.80 -16.15
C TYR A 471 -3.06 -35.32 -14.82
N TYR A 472 -3.43 -34.38 -13.93
CA TYR A 472 -4.14 -34.71 -12.71
C TYR A 472 -5.56 -34.13 -12.79
N ALA A 473 -6.53 -34.79 -12.18
CA ALA A 473 -7.95 -34.44 -12.22
C ALA A 473 -8.57 -34.39 -10.84
N GLY A 474 -9.60 -33.58 -10.71
CA GLY A 474 -10.40 -33.42 -9.51
C GLY A 474 -11.55 -32.44 -9.74
N SER A 475 -12.17 -31.98 -8.65
CA SER A 475 -13.15 -30.91 -8.68
C SER A 475 -12.74 -29.72 -7.83
N VAL A 476 -13.21 -28.54 -8.22
CA VAL A 476 -13.04 -27.28 -7.51
C VAL A 476 -14.37 -26.55 -7.40
N THR A 477 -14.67 -26.03 -6.22
CA THR A 477 -15.81 -25.14 -6.04
C THR A 477 -15.34 -23.70 -6.09
N VAL A 478 -15.96 -22.92 -6.98
CA VAL A 478 -15.82 -21.46 -7.02
C VAL A 478 -16.87 -20.85 -6.11
N ASN A 479 -16.44 -20.22 -5.02
CA ASN A 479 -17.35 -19.66 -4.02
C ASN A 479 -17.71 -18.20 -4.36
N GLU A 480 -19.00 -17.86 -4.23
CA GLU A 480 -19.49 -16.48 -4.38
C GLU A 480 -19.26 -15.66 -3.11
N ASP A 481 -19.31 -16.34 -1.95
CA ASP A 481 -19.16 -15.70 -0.66
C ASP A 481 -17.70 -15.37 -0.34
N ILE A 482 -17.52 -14.32 0.44
CA ILE A 482 -16.23 -14.00 1.05
C ILE A 482 -16.00 -14.93 2.25
N GLY A 483 -14.87 -15.62 2.25
CA GLY A 483 -14.43 -16.46 3.34
C GLY A 483 -13.09 -16.01 3.90
N SER A 484 -12.69 -16.61 5.03
CA SER A 484 -11.39 -16.40 5.65
C SER A 484 -10.74 -17.74 5.95
N ALA A 485 -9.45 -17.85 5.63
CA ALA A 485 -8.66 -19.02 5.99
C ALA A 485 -7.20 -18.64 6.30
N GLN A 486 -6.56 -19.45 7.14
CA GLN A 486 -5.13 -19.30 7.41
C GLN A 486 -4.31 -20.03 6.33
N TYR A 487 -3.23 -19.42 5.90
CA TYR A 487 -2.24 -20.12 5.09
C TYR A 487 -1.53 -21.18 5.96
N GLY A 488 -1.34 -22.36 5.41
CA GLY A 488 -0.64 -23.44 6.12
C GLY A 488 0.88 -23.25 6.22
N GLN A 489 1.38 -22.03 6.05
CA GLN A 489 2.80 -21.67 6.10
C GLN A 489 3.16 -21.06 7.46
N ALA A 490 4.47 -21.07 7.79
CA ALA A 490 4.96 -20.39 8.97
C ALA A 490 4.66 -18.89 8.87
N TYR A 491 4.15 -18.33 9.94
CA TYR A 491 3.94 -16.90 10.12
C TYR A 491 5.30 -16.20 10.20
N ASP A 492 5.31 -14.88 9.96
CA ASP A 492 6.49 -14.00 10.08
C ASP A 492 7.58 -14.24 9.01
N THR A 493 7.16 -14.66 7.81
CA THR A 493 8.06 -14.68 6.66
C THR A 493 8.14 -13.28 6.05
N MET A 494 9.35 -12.75 5.89
CA MET A 494 9.58 -11.50 5.17
C MET A 494 9.04 -11.60 3.74
N SER A 495 8.32 -10.59 3.29
CA SER A 495 7.88 -10.50 1.89
C SER A 495 9.10 -10.44 0.96
N SER A 496 9.04 -11.16 -0.16
CA SER A 496 10.18 -11.28 -1.09
C SER A 496 10.64 -9.92 -1.67
N PHE A 497 9.71 -8.98 -1.81
CA PHE A 497 10.01 -7.62 -2.27
C PHE A 497 10.53 -6.69 -1.19
N SER A 498 10.40 -7.02 0.11
CA SER A 498 10.80 -6.12 1.19
C SER A 498 12.31 -5.86 1.18
N SER A 499 12.68 -4.60 1.33
CA SER A 499 14.09 -4.21 1.43
C SER A 499 14.71 -4.63 2.75
N TRP A 500 16.03 -4.83 2.74
CA TRP A 500 16.82 -5.37 3.85
C TRP A 500 18.00 -4.46 4.23
N GLY A 501 18.13 -4.13 5.50
CA GLY A 501 19.32 -3.51 6.08
C GLY A 501 19.70 -2.15 5.51
N VAL A 502 20.60 -1.48 6.18
CA VAL A 502 21.05 -0.12 5.85
C VAL A 502 22.32 -0.16 5.01
N PRO A 503 22.35 0.49 3.82
CA PRO A 503 23.53 0.54 2.96
C PRO A 503 24.75 1.16 3.67
N GLY A 504 25.86 0.42 3.66
CA GLY A 504 27.14 0.90 4.21
C GLY A 504 27.20 0.97 5.74
N SER A 505 26.21 0.39 6.43
CA SER A 505 26.18 0.24 7.89
C SER A 505 26.00 -1.23 8.27
N LEU A 506 26.50 -1.60 9.45
CA LEU A 506 26.20 -2.91 10.10
C LEU A 506 25.04 -2.78 11.10
N GLU A 507 24.39 -1.63 11.14
CA GLU A 507 23.23 -1.41 11.99
C GLU A 507 22.02 -2.19 11.45
N LEU A 508 21.33 -2.84 12.36
CA LEU A 508 20.07 -3.51 12.06
C LEU A 508 18.94 -2.47 12.01
N LYS A 509 18.21 -2.48 10.93
CA LYS A 509 16.94 -1.81 10.79
C LYS A 509 15.95 -2.73 10.08
#